data_e28bb2cce5979f786dd0f815fbc1e6c0
#
_entry.id   e28bb2cce5979f786dd0f815fbc1e6c0
#
_cell.length_a   1.000
_cell.length_b   1.000
_cell.length_c   1.000
_cell.angle_alpha   90.00
_cell.angle_beta   90.00
_cell.angle_gamma   90.00
#
_symmetry.space_group_name_H-M   'P 1'
#
loop_
_entity.id
_entity.type
_entity.pdbx_description
1 polymer ?
#
loop_
_entity_poly.entity_id
_entity_poly.type
_entity_poly.pdbx_seq_one_letter_code
_entity_poly.pdbx_strand_id
1 'polypeptide(L)'
;MGVAPMTRLLPGITDVAAQAGVSTATVDRVLNRRAGVRQATVQRVLKAAAELNYLPEADLYAMLAPAPTRVTFLLPRDTSGFINMLGDMVGYSQGQWAPYNVKCRTEWVDSFNPEALAQALLRHGKRSDGLVMMALEDPAVREAVATPVSYTH
;
A
#
# COMPACT_ATOMS: atom_id res chain seq x y z
N MET A 1 -1.88 -55.02 -15.88
CA MET A 1 -2.83 -53.92 -16.16
C MET A 1 -2.19 -52.65 -15.68
N GLY A 2 -1.62 -51.87 -16.60
CA GLY A 2 -0.98 -50.62 -16.27
C GLY A 2 -2.03 -49.53 -16.11
N VAL A 3 -2.11 -48.97 -14.90
CA VAL A 3 -2.80 -47.70 -14.66
C VAL A 3 -1.89 -46.61 -15.22
N ALA A 4 -2.29 -46.03 -16.35
CA ALA A 4 -1.60 -44.88 -16.89
C ALA A 4 -1.61 -43.74 -15.84
N PRO A 5 -0.48 -43.05 -15.57
CA PRO A 5 -0.50 -41.90 -14.69
C PRO A 5 -1.38 -40.82 -15.35
N MET A 6 -2.49 -40.48 -14.70
CA MET A 6 -3.26 -39.28 -15.07
C MET A 6 -2.34 -38.09 -14.92
N THR A 7 -1.81 -37.63 -16.04
CA THR A 7 -1.10 -36.37 -16.11
C THR A 7 -2.09 -35.28 -15.69
N ARG A 8 -2.04 -34.87 -14.44
CA ARG A 8 -2.83 -33.77 -13.94
C ARG A 8 -2.34 -32.53 -14.69
N LEU A 9 -3.07 -32.14 -15.73
CA LEU A 9 -2.81 -30.88 -16.44
C LEU A 9 -2.85 -29.77 -15.39
N LEU A 10 -1.75 -29.04 -15.26
CA LEU A 10 -1.70 -27.89 -14.38
C LEU A 10 -2.77 -26.89 -14.83
N PRO A 11 -3.55 -26.33 -13.90
CA PRO A 11 -4.60 -25.38 -14.24
C PRO A 11 -4.00 -24.18 -14.98
N GLY A 12 -4.67 -23.74 -16.05
CA GLY A 12 -4.27 -22.58 -16.84
C GLY A 12 -5.11 -21.36 -16.52
N ILE A 13 -4.74 -20.24 -17.14
CA ILE A 13 -5.48 -18.98 -17.01
C ILE A 13 -6.94 -19.11 -17.47
N THR A 14 -7.22 -20.00 -18.42
CA THR A 14 -8.56 -20.32 -18.91
C THR A 14 -9.42 -20.98 -17.85
N ASP A 15 -8.83 -21.85 -17.01
CA ASP A 15 -9.53 -22.52 -15.93
C ASP A 15 -9.90 -21.54 -14.83
N VAL A 16 -8.97 -20.65 -14.49
CA VAL A 16 -9.22 -19.54 -13.53
C VAL A 16 -10.34 -18.63 -14.05
N ALA A 17 -10.32 -18.28 -15.34
CA ALA A 17 -11.34 -17.44 -15.95
C ALA A 17 -12.72 -18.09 -15.92
N ALA A 18 -12.81 -19.38 -16.26
CA ALA A 18 -14.05 -20.15 -16.22
C ALA A 18 -14.61 -20.22 -14.79
N GLN A 19 -13.78 -20.54 -13.82
CA GLN A 19 -14.19 -20.66 -12.41
C GLN A 19 -14.59 -19.30 -11.80
N ALA A 20 -13.90 -18.21 -12.15
CA ALA A 20 -14.22 -16.88 -11.69
C ALA A 20 -15.42 -16.24 -12.44
N GLY A 21 -15.87 -16.82 -13.54
CA GLY A 21 -16.93 -16.27 -14.38
C GLY A 21 -16.54 -14.94 -15.05
N VAL A 22 -15.32 -14.87 -15.56
CA VAL A 22 -14.76 -13.69 -16.24
C VAL A 22 -13.96 -14.08 -17.47
N SER A 23 -13.54 -13.09 -18.29
CA SER A 23 -12.64 -13.34 -19.42
C SER A 23 -11.19 -13.54 -18.97
N THR A 24 -10.40 -14.26 -19.78
CA THR A 24 -8.96 -14.41 -19.56
C THR A 24 -8.23 -13.07 -19.49
N ALA A 25 -8.66 -12.09 -20.28
CA ALA A 25 -8.13 -10.72 -20.21
C ALA A 25 -8.39 -10.05 -18.85
N THR A 26 -9.51 -10.35 -18.21
CA THR A 26 -9.79 -9.86 -16.85
C THR A 26 -8.90 -10.56 -15.83
N VAL A 27 -8.68 -11.86 -15.96
CA VAL A 27 -7.74 -12.62 -15.10
C VAL A 27 -6.33 -12.03 -15.24
N ASP A 28 -5.84 -11.81 -16.47
CA ASP A 28 -4.53 -11.21 -16.72
C ASP A 28 -4.38 -9.84 -16.05
N ARG A 29 -5.40 -8.98 -16.17
CA ARG A 29 -5.40 -7.66 -15.49
C ARG A 29 -5.30 -7.77 -13.99
N VAL A 30 -6.03 -8.71 -13.38
CA VAL A 30 -6.01 -8.92 -11.92
C VAL A 30 -4.64 -9.42 -11.48
N LEU A 31 -4.11 -10.46 -12.13
CA LEU A 31 -2.82 -11.06 -11.76
C LEU A 31 -1.64 -10.10 -11.95
N ASN A 32 -1.72 -9.22 -12.95
CA ASN A 32 -0.72 -8.17 -13.21
C ASN A 32 -1.03 -6.84 -12.51
N ARG A 33 -2.00 -6.80 -11.57
CA ARG A 33 -2.39 -5.62 -10.79
C ARG A 33 -2.69 -4.39 -11.65
N ARG A 34 -3.25 -4.57 -12.85
CA ARG A 34 -3.63 -3.47 -13.73
C ARG A 34 -4.93 -2.83 -13.26
N ALA A 35 -4.99 -1.51 -13.35
CA ALA A 35 -6.17 -0.74 -12.97
C ALA A 35 -7.41 -1.08 -13.82
N GLY A 36 -8.60 -0.73 -13.33
CA GLY A 36 -9.86 -0.83 -14.08
C GLY A 36 -10.66 -2.11 -13.84
N VAL A 37 -10.29 -2.92 -12.84
CA VAL A 37 -11.08 -4.09 -12.41
C VAL A 37 -11.72 -3.78 -11.06
N ARG A 38 -13.01 -4.04 -10.93
CA ARG A 38 -13.75 -3.84 -9.68
C ARG A 38 -13.24 -4.79 -8.59
N GLN A 39 -13.16 -4.32 -7.35
CA GLN A 39 -12.63 -5.08 -6.21
C GLN A 39 -13.32 -6.44 -6.02
N ALA A 40 -14.65 -6.49 -6.18
CA ALA A 40 -15.39 -7.74 -6.11
C ALA A 40 -14.96 -8.77 -7.18
N THR A 41 -14.59 -8.29 -8.38
CA THR A 41 -14.08 -9.14 -9.46
C THR A 41 -12.66 -9.61 -9.16
N VAL A 42 -11.81 -8.73 -8.61
CA VAL A 42 -10.46 -9.11 -8.15
C VAL A 42 -10.54 -10.24 -7.14
N GLN A 43 -11.41 -10.14 -6.13
CA GLN A 43 -11.56 -11.18 -5.12
C GLN A 43 -12.04 -12.51 -5.70
N ARG A 44 -12.99 -12.49 -6.65
CA ARG A 44 -13.45 -13.73 -7.31
C ARG A 44 -12.33 -14.42 -8.08
N VAL A 45 -11.52 -13.65 -8.82
CA VAL A 45 -10.40 -14.19 -9.59
C VAL A 45 -9.34 -14.79 -8.66
N LEU A 46 -8.96 -14.08 -7.60
CA LEU A 46 -7.96 -14.57 -6.65
C LEU A 46 -8.44 -15.81 -5.88
N LYS A 47 -9.73 -15.86 -5.53
CA LYS A 47 -10.35 -17.05 -4.93
C LYS A 47 -10.29 -18.25 -5.88
N ALA A 48 -10.68 -18.07 -7.14
CA ALA A 48 -10.60 -19.12 -8.15
C ALA A 48 -9.15 -19.60 -8.38
N ALA A 49 -8.19 -18.69 -8.43
CA ALA A 49 -6.76 -19.02 -8.56
C ALA A 49 -6.24 -19.82 -7.35
N ALA A 50 -6.72 -19.50 -6.14
CA ALA A 50 -6.40 -20.23 -4.91
C ALA A 50 -6.97 -21.65 -4.95
N GLU A 51 -8.25 -21.79 -5.25
CA GLU A 51 -8.95 -23.08 -5.29
C GLU A 51 -8.35 -24.04 -6.33
N LEU A 52 -7.85 -23.50 -7.43
CA LEU A 52 -7.17 -24.25 -8.48
C LEU A 52 -5.68 -24.49 -8.22
N ASN A 53 -5.11 -23.92 -7.16
CA ASN A 53 -3.67 -23.89 -6.93
C ASN A 53 -2.88 -23.34 -8.13
N TYR A 54 -3.45 -22.33 -8.81
CA TYR A 54 -2.84 -21.72 -10.00
C TYR A 54 -1.60 -20.90 -9.67
N LEU A 55 -1.56 -20.28 -8.49
CA LEU A 55 -0.45 -19.51 -7.98
C LEU A 55 -0.02 -20.02 -6.60
N PRO A 56 1.26 -19.80 -6.21
CA PRO A 56 1.70 -20.06 -4.85
C PRO A 56 0.87 -19.26 -3.83
N GLU A 57 0.58 -19.90 -2.71
CA GLU A 57 -0.26 -19.32 -1.65
C GLU A 57 0.29 -17.95 -1.16
N ALA A 58 1.62 -17.82 -1.06
CA ALA A 58 2.26 -16.56 -0.69
C ALA A 58 1.96 -15.40 -1.65
N ASP A 59 1.90 -15.68 -2.97
CA ASP A 59 1.59 -14.66 -3.99
C ASP A 59 0.12 -14.26 -3.91
N LEU A 60 -0.77 -15.20 -3.66
CA LEU A 60 -2.20 -14.95 -3.46
C LEU A 60 -2.45 -14.10 -2.22
N TYR A 61 -1.79 -14.41 -1.09
CA TYR A 61 -1.87 -13.59 0.11
C TYR A 61 -1.38 -12.16 -0.12
N ALA A 62 -0.27 -12.00 -0.85
CA ALA A 62 0.25 -10.68 -1.21
C ALA A 62 -0.71 -9.87 -2.10
N MET A 63 -1.54 -10.54 -2.91
CA MET A 63 -2.56 -9.90 -3.76
C MET A 63 -3.85 -9.60 -3.00
N LEU A 64 -4.20 -10.42 -2.01
CA LEU A 64 -5.39 -10.24 -1.18
C LEU A 64 -5.17 -9.25 -0.03
N ALA A 65 -3.91 -9.02 0.36
CA ALA A 65 -3.59 -8.07 1.40
C ALA A 65 -4.10 -6.66 1.03
N PRO A 66 -4.80 -5.98 1.91
CA PRO A 66 -5.17 -4.60 1.69
C PRO A 66 -3.92 -3.75 1.47
N ALA A 67 -4.06 -2.65 0.72
CA ALA A 67 -2.95 -1.71 0.56
C ALA A 67 -2.46 -1.27 1.94
N PRO A 68 -1.14 -1.19 2.17
CA PRO A 68 -0.62 -0.79 3.47
C PRO A 68 -1.02 0.64 3.81
N THR A 69 -1.40 0.87 5.06
CA THR A 69 -1.59 2.21 5.59
C THR A 69 -0.24 2.93 5.64
N ARG A 70 -0.15 4.05 4.94
CA ARG A 70 1.08 4.83 4.81
C ARG A 70 1.06 6.02 5.75
N VAL A 71 1.99 6.05 6.69
CA VAL A 71 2.17 7.17 7.63
C VAL A 71 3.48 7.87 7.34
N THR A 72 3.42 9.19 7.11
CA THR A 72 4.61 10.00 6.88
C THR A 72 4.85 10.92 8.07
N PHE A 73 6.06 10.86 8.61
CA PHE A 73 6.55 11.74 9.67
C PHE A 73 7.29 12.91 9.03
N LEU A 74 6.77 14.11 9.20
CA LEU A 74 7.41 15.35 8.76
C LEU A 74 8.22 15.90 9.95
N LEU A 75 9.51 15.66 9.94
CA LEU A 75 10.42 16.09 11.01
C LEU A 75 11.26 17.28 10.57
N PRO A 76 11.47 18.27 11.45
CA PRO A 76 12.36 19.39 11.14
C PRO A 76 13.79 18.89 11.00
N ARG A 77 14.48 19.37 9.98
CA ARG A 77 15.92 19.15 9.81
C ARG A 77 16.66 19.99 10.85
N ASP A 78 16.94 19.39 11.98
CA ASP A 78 17.58 20.03 13.11
C ASP A 78 18.91 19.35 13.43
N THR A 79 19.81 20.09 14.07
CA THR A 79 21.06 19.56 14.62
C THR A 79 20.88 18.88 15.97
N SER A 80 19.68 18.89 16.54
CA SER A 80 19.40 18.24 17.82
C SER A 80 19.43 16.72 17.69
N GLY A 81 20.19 16.07 18.56
CA GLY A 81 20.28 14.62 18.59
C GLY A 81 18.93 13.94 18.84
N PHE A 82 17.99 14.63 19.52
CA PHE A 82 16.66 14.09 19.81
C PHE A 82 15.82 13.87 18.54
N ILE A 83 15.77 14.84 17.63
CA ILE A 83 14.98 14.74 16.39
C ILE A 83 15.59 13.70 15.45
N ASN A 84 16.91 13.64 15.35
CA ASN A 84 17.60 12.62 14.58
C ASN A 84 17.29 11.23 15.13
N MET A 85 17.36 11.04 16.44
CA MET A 85 17.00 9.78 17.10
C MET A 85 15.55 9.40 16.84
N LEU A 86 14.62 10.35 16.86
CA LEU A 86 13.20 10.09 16.54
C LEU A 86 13.03 9.58 15.11
N GLY A 87 13.70 10.22 14.15
CA GLY A 87 13.70 9.77 12.75
C GLY A 87 14.25 8.36 12.58
N ASP A 88 15.35 8.04 13.26
CA ASP A 88 15.95 6.71 13.27
C ASP A 88 15.00 5.68 13.90
N MET A 89 14.34 6.02 15.01
CA MET A 89 13.36 5.15 15.65
C MET A 89 12.18 4.82 14.72
N VAL A 90 11.69 5.79 13.94
CA VAL A 90 10.66 5.52 12.91
C VAL A 90 11.18 4.51 11.88
N GLY A 91 12.43 4.63 11.46
CA GLY A 91 13.08 3.68 10.55
C GLY A 91 13.18 2.27 11.15
N TYR A 92 13.67 2.15 12.38
CA TYR A 92 13.84 0.85 13.07
C TYR A 92 12.50 0.19 13.41
N SER A 93 11.45 0.97 13.66
CA SER A 93 10.13 0.44 14.04
C SER A 93 9.34 -0.18 12.89
N GLN A 94 9.80 -0.05 11.64
CA GLN A 94 9.07 -0.58 10.48
C GLN A 94 8.77 -2.09 10.58
N GLY A 95 9.69 -2.87 11.12
CA GLY A 95 9.48 -4.30 11.36
C GLY A 95 8.36 -4.59 12.37
N GLN A 96 8.16 -3.72 13.36
CA GLN A 96 7.11 -3.84 14.38
C GLN A 96 5.72 -3.50 13.80
N TRP A 97 5.66 -2.62 12.80
CA TRP A 97 4.41 -2.20 12.16
C TRP A 97 3.98 -3.08 11.00
N ALA A 98 4.89 -3.90 10.48
CA ALA A 98 4.62 -4.81 9.36
C ALA A 98 3.42 -5.75 9.61
N PRO A 99 3.24 -6.38 10.81
CA PRO A 99 2.09 -7.21 11.09
C PRO A 99 0.75 -6.48 11.04
N TYR A 100 0.76 -5.16 11.26
CA TYR A 100 -0.43 -4.30 11.18
C TYR A 100 -0.65 -3.70 9.80
N ASN A 101 0.16 -4.11 8.82
CA ASN A 101 0.13 -3.58 7.46
C ASN A 101 0.28 -2.04 7.39
N VAL A 102 1.13 -1.50 8.26
CA VAL A 102 1.46 -0.07 8.33
C VAL A 102 2.88 0.15 7.83
N LYS A 103 3.06 1.12 6.96
CA LYS A 103 4.36 1.58 6.46
C LYS A 103 4.61 3.00 6.91
N CYS A 104 5.64 3.19 7.73
CA CYS A 104 6.07 4.50 8.18
C CYS A 104 7.27 4.98 7.36
N ARG A 105 7.34 6.28 7.12
CA ARG A 105 8.53 6.91 6.54
C ARG A 105 8.75 8.29 7.16
N THR A 106 10.00 8.73 7.16
CA THR A 106 10.39 10.06 7.61
C THR A 106 10.73 10.93 6.41
N GLU A 107 10.23 12.15 6.41
CA GLU A 107 10.59 13.21 5.49
C GLU A 107 11.11 14.39 6.28
N TRP A 108 12.28 14.90 5.89
CA TRP A 108 12.93 15.99 6.57
C TRP A 108 12.54 17.31 5.94
N VAL A 109 12.01 18.22 6.75
CA VAL A 109 11.58 19.55 6.33
C VAL A 109 12.54 20.58 6.92
N ASP A 110 12.79 21.69 6.22
CA ASP A 110 13.65 22.75 6.73
C ASP A 110 13.09 23.31 8.03
N SER A 111 13.96 23.36 9.04
CA SER A 111 13.62 23.84 10.38
C SER A 111 13.13 25.29 10.35
N PHE A 112 12.08 25.56 11.12
CA PHE A 112 11.53 26.89 11.31
C PHE A 112 11.06 27.62 10.05
N ASN A 113 10.79 26.88 8.96
CA ASN A 113 10.21 27.41 7.74
C ASN A 113 8.75 26.94 7.59
N PRO A 114 7.75 27.78 8.00
CA PRO A 114 6.34 27.42 7.94
C PRO A 114 5.86 27.10 6.52
N GLU A 115 6.33 27.83 5.52
CA GLU A 115 5.97 27.61 4.12
C GLU A 115 6.47 26.25 3.61
N ALA A 116 7.70 25.88 3.98
CA ALA A 116 8.25 24.56 3.63
C ALA A 116 7.43 23.42 4.27
N LEU A 117 7.02 23.59 5.53
CA LEU A 117 6.15 22.65 6.23
C LEU A 117 4.77 22.58 5.57
N ALA A 118 4.16 23.72 5.25
CA ALA A 118 2.86 23.76 4.58
C ALA A 118 2.90 23.06 3.21
N GLN A 119 3.93 23.29 2.41
CA GLN A 119 4.13 22.61 1.14
C GLN A 119 4.36 21.11 1.31
N ALA A 120 5.10 20.69 2.33
CA ALA A 120 5.31 19.28 2.65
C ALA A 120 3.98 18.61 3.05
N LEU A 121 3.17 19.27 3.88
CA LEU A 121 1.81 18.79 4.25
C LEU A 121 0.94 18.57 3.02
N LEU A 122 0.85 19.53 2.13
CA LEU A 122 0.04 19.44 0.91
C LEU A 122 0.55 18.34 -0.05
N ARG A 123 1.88 18.20 -0.17
CA ARG A 123 2.51 17.21 -1.04
C ARG A 123 2.31 15.79 -0.53
N HIS A 124 2.56 15.56 0.75
CA HIS A 124 2.51 14.24 1.36
C HIS A 124 1.09 13.84 1.77
N GLY A 125 0.20 14.79 2.06
CA GLY A 125 -1.20 14.54 2.36
C GLY A 125 -1.94 13.78 1.25
N LYS A 126 -1.57 14.00 -0.01
CA LYS A 126 -2.13 13.28 -1.17
C LYS A 126 -1.60 11.84 -1.34
N ARG A 127 -0.51 11.49 -0.65
CA ARG A 127 0.21 10.21 -0.84
C ARG A 127 0.31 9.35 0.40
N SER A 128 -0.16 9.87 1.52
CA SER A 128 -0.13 9.23 2.83
C SER A 128 -1.54 9.15 3.39
N ASP A 129 -1.80 8.10 4.13
CA ASP A 129 -3.07 7.90 4.82
C ASP A 129 -3.08 8.60 6.19
N GLY A 130 -1.88 8.93 6.70
CA GLY A 130 -1.68 9.73 7.91
C GLY A 130 -0.40 10.55 7.84
N LEU A 131 -0.44 11.75 8.43
CA LEU A 131 0.71 12.62 8.61
C LEU A 131 0.94 12.89 10.09
N VAL A 132 2.19 12.78 10.50
CA VAL A 132 2.66 13.17 11.84
C VAL A 132 3.65 14.31 11.65
N MET A 133 3.48 15.41 12.36
CA MET A 133 4.36 16.56 12.27
C MET A 133 4.61 17.18 13.64
N MET A 134 5.71 17.89 13.76
CA MET A 134 5.88 18.83 14.87
C MET A 134 5.15 20.13 14.52
N ALA A 135 4.18 20.50 15.34
CA ALA A 135 3.34 21.66 15.10
C ALA A 135 4.15 22.96 15.18
N LEU A 136 4.03 23.81 14.16
CA LEU A 136 4.43 25.21 14.20
C LEU A 136 3.15 26.06 14.22
N GLU A 137 3.07 27.02 15.13
CA GLU A 137 1.97 27.98 15.15
C GLU A 137 2.15 29.03 14.06
N ASP A 138 1.65 28.74 12.87
CA ASP A 138 1.72 29.65 11.73
C ASP A 138 0.44 29.55 10.90
N PRO A 139 -0.10 30.67 10.35
CA PRO A 139 -1.29 30.67 9.52
C PRO A 139 -1.20 29.77 8.28
N ALA A 140 -0.04 29.73 7.60
CA ALA A 140 0.15 28.88 6.42
C ALA A 140 0.08 27.39 6.77
N VAL A 141 0.62 27.00 7.93
CA VAL A 141 0.54 25.62 8.43
C VAL A 141 -0.90 25.26 8.79
N ARG A 142 -1.64 26.16 9.45
CA ARG A 142 -3.07 25.94 9.77
C ARG A 142 -3.90 25.77 8.52
N GLU A 143 -3.69 26.60 7.50
CA GLU A 143 -4.41 26.49 6.21
C GLU A 143 -4.08 25.17 5.51
N ALA A 144 -2.83 24.75 5.49
CA ALA A 144 -2.41 23.49 4.91
C ALA A 144 -3.03 22.28 5.61
N VAL A 145 -3.16 22.32 6.95
CA VAL A 145 -3.82 21.25 7.74
C VAL A 145 -5.33 21.26 7.52
N ALA A 146 -5.95 22.45 7.39
CA ALA A 146 -7.38 22.59 7.16
C ALA A 146 -7.79 22.25 5.72
N THR A 147 -6.85 22.22 4.77
CA THR A 147 -7.14 21.85 3.38
C THR A 147 -7.59 20.38 3.34
N PRO A 148 -8.85 20.10 2.96
CA PRO A 148 -9.34 18.73 2.94
C PRO A 148 -8.51 17.91 1.97
N VAL A 149 -7.90 16.85 2.46
CA VAL A 149 -7.32 15.81 1.62
C VAL A 149 -8.48 15.20 0.85
N SER A 150 -8.56 15.49 -0.45
CA SER A 150 -9.58 14.87 -1.31
C SER A 150 -9.33 13.36 -1.31
N TYR A 151 -10.11 12.65 -0.51
CA TYR A 151 -10.22 11.21 -0.63
C TYR A 151 -10.94 10.93 -1.95
N THR A 152 -10.18 10.63 -2.97
CA THR A 152 -10.73 9.99 -4.17
C THR A 152 -10.94 8.52 -3.81
N HIS A 153 -12.20 8.15 -3.57
CA HIS A 153 -12.63 6.76 -3.44
C HIS A 153 -12.53 6.02 -4.78
#